data_059658148d039e1aed3acd42eced5fee
#
_entry.id   059658148d039e1aed3acd42eced5fee
#
_cell.length_a   1.000
_cell.length_b   1.000
_cell.length_c   1.000
_cell.angle_alpha   90.00
_cell.angle_beta   90.00
_cell.angle_gamma   90.00
#
_symmetry.space_group_name_H-M   'P 1'
#
loop_
_entity.id
_entity.type
_entity.pdbx_description
1 polymer ?
#
loop_
_entity_poly.entity_id
_entity_poly.type
_entity_poly.pdbx_seq_one_letter_code
_entity_poly.pdbx_strand_id
1 'polypeptide(L)'
;MSIGDIYWFVNPQINSPDPHPHICLGIYEDDCVFMLCGTSRFETKRRYFELNGLPFETLVRIQANATNTIVRDTFVDCNDVQSHDVGDLYYNETLSQRGMVSDAELLQIREGLQLSELLEESIKTQILKAFPDL
;
A
#
# COMPACT_ATOMS: atom_id res chain seq x y z
N MET A 1 -5.54 -10.27 -8.07
CA MET A 1 -4.90 -9.19 -7.27
C MET A 1 -3.90 -8.46 -8.14
N SER A 2 -4.36 -7.39 -8.74
CA SER A 2 -3.54 -6.57 -9.64
C SER A 2 -2.95 -5.37 -8.93
N ILE A 3 -1.81 -4.87 -9.41
CA ILE A 3 -1.17 -3.66 -8.86
C ILE A 3 -2.15 -2.49 -8.97
N GLY A 4 -2.38 -1.81 -7.84
CA GLY A 4 -3.32 -0.70 -7.73
C GLY A 4 -4.69 -1.05 -7.18
N ASP A 5 -5.05 -2.33 -7.10
CA ASP A 5 -6.31 -2.76 -6.49
C ASP A 5 -6.33 -2.43 -5.00
N ILE A 6 -7.49 -2.03 -4.50
CA ILE A 6 -7.69 -1.71 -3.08
C ILE A 6 -8.42 -2.87 -2.40
N TYR A 7 -7.82 -3.38 -1.33
CA TYR A 7 -8.40 -4.44 -0.50
C TYR A 7 -8.57 -3.94 0.92
N TRP A 8 -9.79 -4.13 1.47
CA TRP A 8 -10.08 -3.85 2.86
C TRP A 8 -10.06 -5.17 3.64
N PHE A 9 -9.34 -5.22 4.73
CA PHE A 9 -9.36 -6.37 5.64
C PHE A 9 -8.77 -6.01 7.00
N VAL A 10 -9.10 -6.81 8.00
CA VAL A 10 -8.46 -6.75 9.31
C VAL A 10 -7.09 -7.41 9.16
N ASN A 11 -6.05 -6.61 9.31
CA ASN A 11 -4.67 -7.03 9.06
C ASN A 11 -4.05 -7.53 10.37
N PRO A 12 -3.67 -8.83 10.46
CA PRO A 12 -3.07 -9.36 11.69
C PRO A 12 -1.68 -8.79 12.00
N GLN A 13 -1.03 -8.13 11.03
CA GLN A 13 0.29 -7.52 11.22
C GLN A 13 0.21 -6.15 11.89
N ILE A 14 -0.98 -5.57 12.05
CA ILE A 14 -1.17 -4.28 12.73
C ILE A 14 -2.06 -4.47 13.95
N ASN A 15 -1.86 -3.62 14.96
CA ASN A 15 -2.60 -3.69 16.21
C ASN A 15 -3.90 -2.89 16.12
N SER A 16 -4.85 -3.40 15.34
CA SER A 16 -6.18 -2.80 15.20
C SER A 16 -7.21 -3.88 14.87
N PRO A 17 -8.40 -3.86 15.50
CA PRO A 17 -9.49 -4.78 15.17
C PRO A 17 -10.28 -4.35 13.93
N ASP A 18 -10.00 -3.16 13.38
CA ASP A 18 -10.76 -2.60 12.28
C ASP A 18 -10.14 -2.92 10.93
N PRO A 19 -10.96 -3.11 9.87
CA PRO A 19 -10.44 -3.21 8.52
C PRO A 19 -9.74 -1.92 8.10
N HIS A 20 -8.64 -2.07 7.36
CA HIS A 20 -7.91 -0.95 6.76
C HIS A 20 -7.81 -1.15 5.25
N PRO A 21 -7.75 -0.06 4.47
CA PRO A 21 -7.50 -0.16 3.03
C PRO A 21 -6.04 -0.49 2.79
N HIS A 22 -5.80 -1.39 1.84
CA HIS A 22 -4.46 -1.79 1.41
C HIS A 22 -4.37 -1.67 -0.10
N ILE A 23 -3.27 -1.14 -0.58
CA ILE A 23 -2.99 -1.05 -2.02
C ILE A 23 -2.15 -2.27 -2.40
N CYS A 24 -2.67 -3.08 -3.31
CA CYS A 24 -1.97 -4.26 -3.81
C CYS A 24 -0.80 -3.85 -4.71
N LEU A 25 0.35 -4.46 -4.49
CA LEU A 25 1.55 -4.27 -5.31
C LEU A 25 1.90 -5.53 -6.11
N GLY A 26 0.98 -6.48 -6.21
CA GLY A 26 1.12 -7.68 -7.03
C GLY A 26 1.36 -8.95 -6.25
N ILE A 27 1.28 -10.08 -6.97
CA ILE A 27 1.55 -11.43 -6.46
C ILE A 27 2.86 -11.91 -7.07
N TYR A 28 3.70 -12.52 -6.24
CA TYR A 28 5.05 -12.97 -6.61
C TYR A 28 5.25 -14.43 -6.23
N GLU A 29 6.48 -14.93 -6.34
CA GLU A 29 6.80 -16.32 -6.01
C GLU A 29 6.37 -16.70 -4.60
N ASP A 30 6.08 -17.98 -4.38
CA ASP A 30 5.63 -18.55 -3.11
C ASP A 30 4.31 -17.95 -2.60
N ASP A 31 3.43 -17.54 -3.54
CA ASP A 31 2.13 -16.95 -3.23
C ASP A 31 2.23 -15.72 -2.31
N CYS A 32 3.29 -14.94 -2.47
CA CYS A 32 3.52 -13.72 -1.72
C CYS A 32 2.84 -12.55 -2.37
N VAL A 33 2.00 -11.82 -1.61
CA VAL A 33 1.40 -10.55 -2.04
C VAL A 33 2.08 -9.42 -1.30
N PHE A 34 2.59 -8.43 -2.03
CA PHE A 34 3.07 -7.20 -1.41
C PHE A 34 1.95 -6.16 -1.38
N MET A 35 1.82 -5.47 -0.25
CA MET A 35 0.80 -4.44 -0.04
C MET A 35 1.32 -3.25 0.74
N LEU A 36 0.70 -2.10 0.51
CA LEU A 36 0.88 -0.90 1.32
C LEU A 36 -0.38 -0.71 2.17
N CYS A 37 -0.22 -0.68 3.50
CA CYS A 37 -1.33 -0.43 4.41
C CYS A 37 -1.64 1.06 4.47
N GLY A 38 -2.90 1.42 4.28
CA GLY A 38 -3.35 2.80 4.34
C GLY A 38 -3.75 3.24 5.74
N THR A 39 -3.51 4.50 6.03
CA THR A 39 -3.95 5.15 7.27
C THR A 39 -4.51 6.53 6.97
N SER A 40 -5.54 6.93 7.72
CA SER A 40 -6.06 8.31 7.66
C SER A 40 -5.36 9.26 8.65
N ARG A 41 -4.44 8.75 9.46
CA ARG A 41 -3.74 9.52 10.50
C ARG A 41 -2.51 10.25 9.93
N PHE A 42 -2.77 11.30 9.15
CA PHE A 42 -1.71 12.05 8.49
C PHE A 42 -0.67 12.61 9.48
N GLU A 43 -1.13 13.26 10.57
CA GLU A 43 -0.21 13.91 11.51
C GLU A 43 0.74 12.93 12.19
N THR A 44 0.28 11.73 12.50
CA THR A 44 1.13 10.67 13.06
C THR A 44 2.22 10.27 12.06
N LYS A 45 1.85 10.09 10.80
CA LYS A 45 2.81 9.75 9.74
C LYS A 45 3.77 10.90 9.46
N ARG A 46 3.27 12.13 9.40
CA ARG A 46 4.10 13.32 9.18
C ARG A 46 5.19 13.44 10.24
N ARG A 47 4.83 13.27 11.51
CA ARG A 47 5.81 13.30 12.62
C ARG A 47 6.85 12.20 12.49
N TYR A 48 6.42 10.99 12.16
CA TYR A 48 7.31 9.86 11.97
C TYR A 48 8.31 10.13 10.83
N PHE A 49 7.84 10.67 9.71
CA PHE A 49 8.69 11.02 8.57
C PHE A 49 9.70 12.11 8.92
N GLU A 50 9.26 13.15 9.62
CA GLU A 50 10.15 14.23 10.07
C GLU A 50 11.22 13.71 11.03
N LEU A 51 10.84 12.91 12.03
CA LEU A 51 11.76 12.37 13.01
C LEU A 51 12.81 11.44 12.40
N ASN A 52 12.46 10.73 11.34
CA ASN A 52 13.32 9.75 10.71
C ASN A 52 13.98 10.26 9.42
N GLY A 53 13.76 11.52 9.07
CA GLY A 53 14.36 12.13 7.88
C GLY A 53 13.92 11.47 6.57
N LEU A 54 12.68 10.95 6.51
CA LEU A 54 12.17 10.29 5.31
C LEU A 54 11.65 11.31 4.30
N PRO A 55 11.91 11.11 3.00
CA PRO A 55 11.37 11.99 1.97
C PRO A 55 9.85 11.94 1.95
N PHE A 56 9.18 13.10 1.93
CA PHE A 56 7.72 13.15 1.88
C PHE A 56 7.15 12.59 0.59
N GLU A 57 7.93 12.53 -0.48
CA GLU A 57 7.54 11.90 -1.75
C GLU A 57 7.29 10.39 -1.59
N THR A 58 7.78 9.77 -0.51
CA THR A 58 7.52 8.36 -0.20
C THR A 58 6.23 8.15 0.62
N LEU A 59 5.59 9.24 1.06
CA LEU A 59 4.27 9.22 1.69
C LEU A 59 3.23 9.67 0.67
N VAL A 60 2.46 8.73 0.12
CA VAL A 60 1.54 9.00 -0.98
C VAL A 60 0.11 9.11 -0.47
N ARG A 61 -0.56 10.20 -0.85
CA ARG A 61 -1.96 10.44 -0.53
C ARG A 61 -2.86 9.74 -1.55
N ILE A 62 -3.81 8.97 -1.05
CA ILE A 62 -4.89 8.39 -1.84
C ILE A 62 -6.14 9.18 -1.51
N GLN A 63 -6.57 9.99 -2.45
CA GLN A 63 -7.71 10.89 -2.28
C GLN A 63 -9.02 10.12 -2.26
N ALA A 64 -9.87 10.42 -1.28
CA ALA A 64 -11.20 9.84 -1.21
C ALA A 64 -12.04 10.26 -2.43
N ASN A 65 -12.65 9.29 -3.10
CA ASN A 65 -13.55 9.53 -4.23
C ASN A 65 -14.54 8.37 -4.39
N ALA A 66 -15.52 8.55 -5.29
CA ALA A 66 -16.58 7.55 -5.48
C ALA A 66 -16.09 6.24 -6.11
N THR A 67 -14.93 6.26 -6.79
CA THR A 67 -14.40 5.09 -7.50
C THR A 67 -13.62 4.15 -6.60
N ASN A 68 -12.92 4.69 -5.60
CA ASN A 68 -12.03 3.90 -4.73
C ASN A 68 -12.69 3.50 -3.41
N THR A 69 -13.91 3.93 -3.13
CA THR A 69 -14.67 3.64 -1.90
C THR A 69 -14.01 4.10 -0.59
N ILE A 70 -12.96 4.90 -0.68
CA ILE A 70 -12.29 5.51 0.47
C ILE A 70 -13.12 6.69 0.95
N VAL A 71 -13.44 6.74 2.25
CA VAL A 71 -14.35 7.75 2.84
C VAL A 71 -13.62 9.03 3.21
N ARG A 72 -12.34 8.94 3.53
CA ARG A 72 -11.48 10.06 3.86
C ARG A 72 -10.10 9.82 3.29
N ASP A 73 -9.35 10.90 3.05
CA ASP A 73 -8.01 10.79 2.50
C ASP A 73 -7.16 9.82 3.31
N THR A 74 -6.49 8.96 2.59
CA THR A 74 -5.68 7.87 3.13
C THR A 74 -4.25 8.06 2.64
N PHE A 75 -3.28 7.69 3.48
CA PHE A 75 -1.87 7.84 3.18
C PHE A 75 -1.20 6.47 3.25
N VAL A 76 -0.34 6.19 2.28
CA VAL A 76 0.46 4.97 2.24
C VAL A 76 1.94 5.32 2.30
N ASP A 77 2.68 4.54 3.08
CA ASP A 77 4.11 4.71 3.28
C ASP A 77 4.86 3.72 2.39
N CYS A 78 5.49 4.24 1.34
CA CYS A 78 6.25 3.42 0.39
C CYS A 78 7.53 2.81 0.99
N ASN A 79 7.91 3.22 2.20
CA ASN A 79 9.02 2.62 2.92
C ASN A 79 8.62 1.37 3.72
N ASP A 80 7.32 1.10 3.83
CA ASP A 80 6.78 0.02 4.65
C ASP A 80 5.89 -0.90 3.79
N VAL A 81 6.53 -1.72 2.98
CA VAL A 81 5.85 -2.72 2.15
C VAL A 81 5.63 -3.97 2.99
N GLN A 82 4.37 -4.36 3.13
CA GLN A 82 3.99 -5.57 3.86
C GLN A 82 3.91 -6.77 2.92
N SER A 83 4.32 -7.91 3.42
CA SER A 83 4.24 -9.21 2.74
C SER A 83 3.10 -10.02 3.36
N HIS A 84 2.21 -10.53 2.52
CA HIS A 84 1.10 -11.38 2.93
C HIS A 84 1.08 -12.66 2.11
N ASP A 85 0.61 -13.75 2.70
CA ASP A 85 0.38 -15.00 1.98
C ASP A 85 -1.01 -14.97 1.33
N VAL A 86 -1.09 -15.37 0.05
CA VAL A 86 -2.36 -15.39 -0.70
C VAL A 86 -3.40 -16.26 0.01
N GLY A 87 -2.98 -17.42 0.53
CA GLY A 87 -3.88 -18.31 1.25
C GLY A 87 -4.46 -17.67 2.50
N ASP A 88 -3.64 -16.99 3.28
CA ASP A 88 -4.08 -16.28 4.48
C ASP A 88 -5.08 -15.18 4.14
N LEU A 89 -4.85 -14.46 3.05
CA LEU A 89 -5.80 -13.45 2.57
C LEU A 89 -7.12 -14.08 2.13
N TYR A 90 -7.04 -15.19 1.40
CA TYR A 90 -8.23 -15.90 0.92
C TYR A 90 -9.12 -16.37 2.07
N TYR A 91 -8.51 -16.87 3.16
CA TYR A 91 -9.25 -17.32 4.34
C TYR A 91 -9.61 -16.21 5.32
N ASN A 92 -9.18 -14.97 5.06
CA ASN A 92 -9.57 -13.83 5.88
C ASN A 92 -11.00 -13.42 5.55
N GLU A 93 -11.94 -13.68 6.48
CA GLU A 93 -13.37 -13.42 6.28
C GLU A 93 -13.69 -11.94 6.07
N THR A 94 -12.80 -11.06 6.47
CA THR A 94 -12.99 -9.59 6.35
C THR A 94 -12.51 -9.05 5.02
N LEU A 95 -11.83 -9.85 4.19
CA LEU A 95 -11.27 -9.41 2.92
C LEU A 95 -12.36 -8.98 1.95
N SER A 96 -12.25 -7.77 1.42
CA SER A 96 -13.08 -7.32 0.31
C SER A 96 -12.28 -6.42 -0.63
N GLN A 97 -12.41 -6.67 -1.93
CA GLN A 97 -11.86 -5.76 -2.94
C GLN A 97 -12.84 -4.61 -3.15
N ARG A 98 -12.34 -3.37 -3.06
CA ARG A 98 -13.18 -2.17 -3.18
C ARG A 98 -12.47 -1.10 -4.01
N GLY A 99 -12.50 -1.26 -5.32
CA GLY A 99 -11.98 -0.26 -6.24
C GLY A 99 -10.47 -0.34 -6.47
N MET A 100 -9.93 0.73 -7.00
CA MET A 100 -8.53 0.84 -7.35
C MET A 100 -8.07 2.29 -7.22
N VAL A 101 -6.76 2.49 -7.09
CA VAL A 101 -6.18 3.83 -7.12
C VAL A 101 -6.19 4.37 -8.55
N SER A 102 -6.13 5.71 -8.68
CA SER A 102 -6.01 6.35 -9.99
C SER A 102 -4.62 6.11 -10.59
N ASP A 103 -4.49 6.28 -11.91
CA ASP A 103 -3.20 6.18 -12.58
C ASP A 103 -2.20 7.20 -12.04
N ALA A 104 -2.66 8.41 -11.73
CA ALA A 104 -1.81 9.46 -11.14
C ALA A 104 -1.30 9.05 -9.75
N GLU A 105 -2.15 8.47 -8.92
CA GLU A 105 -1.76 7.96 -7.59
C GLU A 105 -0.82 6.76 -7.72
N LEU A 106 -1.08 5.88 -8.66
CA LEU A 106 -0.21 4.72 -8.91
C LEU A 106 1.18 5.15 -9.36
N LEU A 107 1.27 6.19 -10.21
CA LEU A 107 2.54 6.77 -10.62
C LEU A 107 3.31 7.34 -9.42
N GLN A 108 2.61 8.03 -8.51
CA GLN A 108 3.22 8.55 -7.27
C GLN A 108 3.75 7.41 -6.40
N ILE A 109 3.00 6.32 -6.29
CA ILE A 109 3.44 5.12 -5.55
C ILE A 109 4.71 4.56 -6.18
N ARG A 110 4.76 4.43 -7.50
CA ARG A 110 5.95 3.95 -8.20
C ARG A 110 7.17 4.82 -7.90
N GLU A 111 7.01 6.12 -7.99
CA GLU A 111 8.09 7.08 -7.67
C GLU A 111 8.51 6.99 -6.21
N GLY A 112 7.55 6.87 -5.30
CA GLY A 112 7.83 6.71 -3.87
C GLY A 112 8.61 5.43 -3.56
N LEU A 113 8.25 4.32 -4.21
CA LEU A 113 8.98 3.06 -4.06
C LEU A 113 10.42 3.20 -4.57
N GLN A 114 10.62 3.89 -5.70
CA GLN A 114 11.97 4.13 -6.25
C GLN A 114 12.83 4.96 -5.30
N LEU A 115 12.24 5.98 -4.67
CA LEU A 115 12.94 6.90 -3.77
C LEU A 115 13.22 6.31 -2.39
N SER A 116 12.51 5.26 -1.98
CA SER A 116 12.68 4.66 -0.67
C SER A 116 14.09 4.09 -0.50
N GLU A 117 14.77 4.51 0.57
CA GLU A 117 16.07 3.95 0.96
C GLU A 117 15.93 2.81 1.98
N LEU A 118 14.74 2.64 2.57
CA LEU A 118 14.48 1.61 3.57
C LEU A 118 13.99 0.31 2.95
N LEU A 119 13.38 0.37 1.77
CA LEU A 119 12.85 -0.80 1.08
C LEU A 119 14.01 -1.67 0.57
N GLU A 120 13.96 -2.98 0.88
CA GLU A 120 14.95 -3.94 0.42
C GLU A 120 15.02 -3.94 -1.11
N GLU A 121 16.23 -3.90 -1.66
CA GLU A 121 16.46 -3.75 -3.10
C GLU A 121 15.84 -4.89 -3.93
N SER A 122 15.87 -6.12 -3.44
CA SER A 122 15.27 -7.25 -4.16
C SER A 122 13.75 -7.10 -4.27
N ILE A 123 13.10 -6.63 -3.22
CA ILE A 123 11.65 -6.37 -3.21
C ILE A 123 11.31 -5.21 -4.13
N LYS A 124 12.06 -4.12 -4.02
CA LYS A 124 11.90 -2.94 -4.88
C LYS A 124 12.01 -3.33 -6.36
N THR A 125 13.02 -4.08 -6.73
CA THR A 125 13.26 -4.51 -8.11
C THR A 125 12.11 -5.36 -8.64
N GLN A 126 11.63 -6.32 -7.86
CA GLN A 126 10.50 -7.16 -8.24
C GLN A 126 9.24 -6.34 -8.51
N ILE A 127 8.91 -5.45 -7.59
CA ILE A 127 7.69 -4.64 -7.69
C ILE A 127 7.78 -3.69 -8.89
N LEU A 128 8.87 -2.96 -9.03
CA LEU A 128 9.03 -1.97 -10.10
C LEU A 128 9.03 -2.62 -11.48
N LYS A 129 9.61 -3.81 -11.60
CA LYS A 129 9.59 -4.57 -12.85
C LYS A 129 8.18 -5.01 -13.25
N ALA A 130 7.32 -5.28 -12.27
CA ALA A 130 5.95 -5.72 -12.51
C ALA A 130 4.96 -4.56 -12.68
N PHE A 131 5.38 -3.32 -12.42
CA PHE A 131 4.50 -2.16 -12.55
C PHE A 131 4.01 -2.00 -13.98
N PRO A 132 2.71 -1.68 -14.17
CA PRO A 132 2.19 -1.43 -15.52
C PRO A 132 2.77 -0.15 -16.09
N ASP A 133 2.74 -0.04 -17.41
CA ASP A 133 3.07 1.20 -18.12
C ASP A 133 1.97 2.24 -17.83
N LEU A 134 2.40 3.40 -17.43
CA LEU A 134 1.49 4.50 -17.04
C LEU A 134 1.70 5.73 -17.91
#